data_479e99e6546f657d2b1568ad1dc4b38b
#
_entry.id   479e99e6546f657d2b1568ad1dc4b38b
#
_cell.length_a   1.000
_cell.length_b   1.000
_cell.length_c   1.000
_cell.angle_alpha   90.00
_cell.angle_beta   90.00
_cell.angle_gamma   90.00
#
_symmetry.space_group_name_H-M   'P 1'
#
loop_
_entity.id
_entity.type
_entity.pdbx_description
1 polymer ?
#
loop_
_entity_poly.entity_id
_entity_poly.type
_entity_poly.pdbx_seq_one_letter_code
_entity_poly.pdbx_strand_id
1 'polypeptide(L)'
;MPAHRFIVFSFLLLIPTLTMAAGEPFQPTVAPDQLTTVRLSNSDMNRISCPGPISDVLSSSEKGVVITITGNDAFIKFKVQSGDPPLYRETPTELFVVCQGSTYSLVGLPQRIPAQTIRLSPPQRDAVEQNRARFEGLPFEQRLVRLVQDLQRFPLPESFEQQELHDPPKRYQELLITPLRRISVPGEGFVAYRYRLTAQTPVTVLEQTLLEQRLVPNPIAIALEKEQLEAGESIELLIIAQRHGKQGAVEPLIGLPAISAPPASPAKPEASSVTPLRTGLEVPHARRP
;
A
#
# COMPACT_ATOMS: atom_id res chain seq x y z
N MET A 1 43.97 -67.61 -0.34
CA MET A 1 42.74 -67.04 0.25
C MET A 1 42.86 -65.54 0.19
N PRO A 2 42.18 -64.84 -0.73
CA PRO A 2 42.24 -63.37 -0.80
C PRO A 2 41.10 -62.79 0.02
N ALA A 3 41.47 -61.84 0.88
CA ALA A 3 40.53 -61.04 1.71
C ALA A 3 39.88 -59.92 0.87
N HIS A 4 38.54 -59.94 0.77
CA HIS A 4 37.76 -58.84 0.16
C HIS A 4 37.62 -57.71 1.15
N ARG A 5 38.19 -56.54 0.81
CA ARG A 5 37.97 -55.27 1.49
C ARG A 5 36.69 -54.65 0.90
N PHE A 6 35.62 -54.59 1.69
CA PHE A 6 34.42 -53.78 1.40
C PHE A 6 34.72 -52.31 1.70
N ILE A 7 34.75 -51.49 0.64
CA ILE A 7 34.79 -50.02 0.77
C ILE A 7 33.34 -49.56 0.86
N VAL A 8 32.93 -49.10 2.06
CA VAL A 8 31.62 -48.45 2.27
C VAL A 8 31.77 -47.00 1.85
N PHE A 9 31.18 -46.67 0.69
CA PHE A 9 31.05 -45.27 0.22
C PHE A 9 29.89 -44.62 0.99
N SER A 10 30.24 -43.77 1.98
CA SER A 10 29.28 -42.97 2.71
C SER A 10 28.87 -41.78 1.82
N PHE A 11 27.71 -41.87 1.21
CA PHE A 11 27.11 -40.79 0.39
C PHE A 11 26.51 -39.76 1.34
N LEU A 12 27.27 -38.68 1.61
CA LEU A 12 26.81 -37.53 2.41
C LEU A 12 25.78 -36.78 1.58
N LEU A 13 24.47 -36.96 1.87
CA LEU A 13 23.38 -36.20 1.27
C LEU A 13 23.49 -34.74 1.75
N LEU A 14 23.99 -33.88 0.87
CA LEU A 14 23.90 -32.42 1.02
C LEU A 14 22.44 -31.99 0.74
N ILE A 15 21.67 -31.80 1.80
CA ILE A 15 20.32 -31.24 1.69
C ILE A 15 20.49 -29.71 1.53
N PRO A 16 20.09 -29.10 0.39
CA PRO A 16 20.09 -27.65 0.29
C PRO A 16 19.04 -27.09 1.25
N THR A 17 19.48 -26.32 2.24
CA THR A 17 18.59 -25.52 3.08
C THR A 17 18.03 -24.40 2.22
N LEU A 18 16.76 -24.52 1.82
CA LEU A 18 16.02 -23.39 1.27
C LEU A 18 15.91 -22.33 2.38
N THR A 19 16.73 -21.30 2.30
CA THR A 19 16.55 -20.07 3.04
C THR A 19 15.32 -19.38 2.48
N MET A 20 14.17 -19.52 3.14
CA MET A 20 13.02 -18.66 2.90
C MET A 20 13.46 -17.24 3.21
N ALA A 21 13.53 -16.39 2.18
CA ALA A 21 13.67 -14.95 2.36
C ALA A 21 12.49 -14.48 3.22
N ALA A 22 12.77 -14.13 4.46
CA ALA A 22 11.80 -13.50 5.34
C ALA A 22 11.40 -12.18 4.68
N GLY A 23 10.16 -12.11 4.17
CA GLY A 23 9.62 -10.87 3.64
C GLY A 23 9.76 -9.77 4.68
N GLU A 24 10.08 -8.55 4.24
CA GLU A 24 10.22 -7.38 5.12
C GLU A 24 9.02 -7.26 6.06
N PRO A 25 9.23 -7.05 7.36
CA PRO A 25 8.12 -6.87 8.28
C PRO A 25 7.31 -5.64 7.88
N PHE A 26 6.05 -5.85 7.59
CA PHE A 26 5.12 -4.75 7.31
C PHE A 26 5.00 -3.86 8.55
N GLN A 27 5.27 -2.57 8.39
CA GLN A 27 5.06 -1.56 9.42
C GLN A 27 3.96 -0.62 8.94
N PRO A 28 2.72 -0.81 9.40
CA PRO A 28 1.61 0.06 9.02
C PRO A 28 1.92 1.50 9.44
N THR A 29 1.69 2.44 8.52
CA THR A 29 1.86 3.87 8.76
C THR A 29 0.49 4.49 8.94
N VAL A 30 0.32 5.28 10.00
CA VAL A 30 -0.93 5.94 10.36
C VAL A 30 -0.78 7.44 10.22
N ALA A 31 -1.69 8.06 9.45
CA ALA A 31 -1.79 9.50 9.31
C ALA A 31 -2.66 10.12 10.44
N PRO A 32 -2.42 11.38 10.82
CA PRO A 32 -3.28 12.09 11.76
C PRO A 32 -4.68 12.31 11.17
N ASP A 33 -5.66 12.59 12.03
CA ASP A 33 -7.04 12.93 11.70
C ASP A 33 -7.81 11.87 10.87
N GLN A 34 -7.29 10.63 10.83
CA GLN A 34 -7.96 9.47 10.22
C GLN A 34 -8.06 8.34 11.22
N LEU A 35 -9.28 7.76 11.33
CA LEU A 35 -9.46 6.54 12.10
C LEU A 35 -8.86 5.36 11.33
N THR A 36 -7.77 4.82 11.84
CA THR A 36 -7.04 3.72 11.19
C THR A 36 -7.12 2.45 12.01
N THR A 37 -7.54 1.36 11.38
CA THR A 37 -7.55 0.04 12.01
C THR A 37 -6.18 -0.62 11.87
N VAL A 38 -5.62 -1.08 13.00
CA VAL A 38 -4.32 -1.76 13.06
C VAL A 38 -4.43 -3.07 13.81
N ARG A 39 -3.72 -4.10 13.36
CA ARG A 39 -3.60 -5.37 14.08
C ARG A 39 -2.51 -5.24 15.14
N LEU A 40 -2.78 -5.71 16.35
CA LEU A 40 -1.85 -5.68 17.46
C LEU A 40 -1.72 -7.07 18.07
N SER A 41 -0.52 -7.43 18.52
CA SER A 41 -0.32 -8.65 19.30
C SER A 41 -1.07 -8.56 20.61
N ASN A 42 -1.86 -9.57 20.95
CA ASN A 42 -2.50 -9.69 22.26
C ASN A 42 -1.65 -10.50 23.26
N SER A 43 -0.55 -11.11 22.81
CA SER A 43 0.41 -11.84 23.64
C SER A 43 1.69 -11.05 23.92
N ASP A 44 2.16 -10.25 22.95
CA ASP A 44 3.44 -9.56 23.02
C ASP A 44 3.28 -8.05 23.15
N MET A 45 4.38 -7.35 23.41
CA MET A 45 4.40 -5.89 23.51
C MET A 45 4.47 -5.27 22.13
N ASN A 46 3.49 -4.43 21.78
CA ASN A 46 3.49 -3.68 20.53
C ASN A 46 4.15 -2.31 20.74
N ARG A 47 4.72 -1.76 19.69
CA ARG A 47 5.35 -0.45 19.67
C ARG A 47 4.59 0.49 18.73
N ILE A 48 4.29 1.70 19.19
CA ILE A 48 3.88 2.82 18.35
C ILE A 48 5.04 3.80 18.34
N SER A 49 5.54 4.14 17.14
CA SER A 49 6.67 5.06 16.97
C SER A 49 6.20 6.31 16.24
N CYS A 50 6.57 7.47 16.78
CA CYS A 50 6.27 8.78 16.22
C CYS A 50 7.55 9.48 15.74
N PRO A 51 7.50 10.35 14.73
CA PRO A 51 8.62 11.19 14.30
C PRO A 51 9.17 12.12 15.39
N GLY A 52 8.37 12.43 16.39
CA GLY A 52 8.75 13.26 17.53
C GLY A 52 8.19 12.74 18.85
N PRO A 53 8.32 13.51 19.95
CA PRO A 53 7.89 13.08 21.26
C PRO A 53 6.39 12.80 21.31
N ILE A 54 6.02 11.66 21.88
CA ILE A 54 4.64 11.33 22.23
C ILE A 54 4.33 12.01 23.56
N SER A 55 3.34 12.90 23.56
CA SER A 55 2.92 13.61 24.77
C SER A 55 1.92 12.81 25.59
N ASP A 56 1.03 12.05 24.92
CA ASP A 56 0.01 11.25 25.60
C ASP A 56 -0.52 10.09 24.74
N VAL A 57 -1.03 9.06 25.40
CA VAL A 57 -1.75 7.96 24.74
C VAL A 57 -2.97 7.61 25.59
N LEU A 58 -4.14 7.85 25.04
CA LEU A 58 -5.43 7.62 25.69
C LEU A 58 -6.05 6.30 25.20
N SER A 59 -6.59 5.55 26.13
CA SER A 59 -7.41 4.35 25.84
C SER A 59 -8.47 4.15 26.91
N SER A 60 -9.54 3.44 26.58
CA SER A 60 -10.57 3.08 27.56
C SER A 60 -9.99 2.07 28.58
N SER A 61 -10.10 2.38 29.86
CA SER A 61 -9.50 1.61 30.97
C SER A 61 -10.03 0.17 31.06
N GLU A 62 -11.31 -0.02 30.73
CA GLU A 62 -11.99 -1.33 30.74
C GLU A 62 -11.47 -2.29 29.67
N LYS A 63 -10.78 -1.78 28.65
CA LYS A 63 -10.20 -2.61 27.59
C LYS A 63 -8.94 -3.36 28.03
N GLY A 64 -8.43 -3.05 29.23
CA GLY A 64 -7.29 -3.76 29.82
C GLY A 64 -5.99 -3.58 29.05
N VAL A 65 -5.74 -2.39 28.56
CA VAL A 65 -4.49 -1.99 27.92
C VAL A 65 -3.54 -1.38 28.93
N VAL A 66 -2.26 -1.76 28.87
CA VAL A 66 -1.16 -1.12 29.60
C VAL A 66 -0.33 -0.35 28.60
N ILE A 67 -0.11 0.92 28.88
CA ILE A 67 0.63 1.85 28.01
C ILE A 67 1.83 2.39 28.78
N THR A 68 2.99 2.40 28.11
CA THR A 68 4.20 3.02 28.62
C THR A 68 4.78 3.91 27.51
N ILE A 69 4.97 5.20 27.82
CA ILE A 69 5.52 6.18 26.88
C ILE A 69 6.99 6.38 27.21
N THR A 70 7.86 6.36 26.20
CA THR A 70 9.29 6.61 26.32
C THR A 70 9.77 7.43 25.11
N GLY A 71 9.87 8.73 25.29
CA GLY A 71 10.29 9.65 24.21
C GLY A 71 9.36 9.62 23.01
N ASN A 72 9.86 9.14 21.90
CA ASN A 72 9.13 9.05 20.63
C ASN A 72 8.32 7.75 20.48
N ASP A 73 8.35 6.89 21.47
CA ASP A 73 7.73 5.58 21.39
C ASP A 73 6.70 5.37 22.51
N ALA A 74 5.59 4.71 22.17
CA ALA A 74 4.64 4.17 23.12
C ALA A 74 4.60 2.63 23.00
N PHE A 75 4.68 1.95 24.12
CA PHE A 75 4.62 0.51 24.21
C PHE A 75 3.26 0.10 24.74
N ILE A 76 2.58 -0.80 24.00
CA ILE A 76 1.21 -1.23 24.23
C ILE A 76 1.21 -2.72 24.53
N LYS A 77 0.67 -3.09 25.71
CA LYS A 77 0.50 -4.48 26.13
C LYS A 77 -0.94 -4.71 26.57
N PHE A 78 -1.56 -5.76 26.06
CA PHE A 78 -2.87 -6.22 26.56
C PHE A 78 -2.69 -7.05 27.82
N LYS A 79 -3.53 -6.81 28.82
CA LYS A 79 -3.57 -7.63 30.04
C LYS A 79 -4.12 -9.00 29.68
N VAL A 80 -3.37 -10.04 30.05
CA VAL A 80 -3.80 -11.43 29.95
C VAL A 80 -4.55 -11.78 31.23
N GLN A 81 -5.72 -12.40 31.12
CA GLN A 81 -6.43 -12.88 32.27
C GLN A 81 -5.86 -14.23 32.74
N SER A 82 -5.66 -14.37 34.02
CA SER A 82 -5.19 -15.63 34.60
C SER A 82 -6.23 -16.74 34.40
N GLY A 83 -5.76 -17.89 33.91
CA GLY A 83 -6.58 -19.07 33.63
C GLY A 83 -5.67 -20.18 33.07
N ASP A 84 -6.21 -21.39 33.00
CA ASP A 84 -5.54 -22.52 32.35
C ASP A 84 -6.50 -23.10 31.30
N PRO A 85 -6.30 -22.75 30.00
CA PRO A 85 -5.27 -21.88 29.43
C PRO A 85 -5.51 -20.37 29.71
N PRO A 86 -4.45 -19.52 29.59
CA PRO A 86 -4.58 -18.07 29.77
C PRO A 86 -5.49 -17.45 28.71
N LEU A 87 -6.34 -16.50 29.12
CA LEU A 87 -7.31 -15.82 28.26
C LEU A 87 -6.73 -14.51 27.74
N TYR A 88 -6.55 -14.44 26.41
CA TYR A 88 -6.08 -13.25 25.70
C TYR A 88 -7.23 -12.34 25.30
N ARG A 89 -6.97 -11.03 25.29
CA ARG A 89 -7.96 -10.04 24.84
C ARG A 89 -8.14 -10.12 23.33
N GLU A 90 -9.42 -10.03 22.88
CA GLU A 90 -9.80 -10.03 21.46
C GLU A 90 -10.69 -8.83 21.11
N THR A 91 -11.13 -8.09 22.13
CA THR A 91 -12.01 -6.93 21.95
C THR A 91 -11.26 -5.76 21.32
N PRO A 92 -11.73 -5.19 20.21
CA PRO A 92 -11.15 -3.99 19.60
C PRO A 92 -11.02 -2.85 20.61
N THR A 93 -9.92 -2.11 20.53
CA THR A 93 -9.58 -1.06 21.49
C THR A 93 -9.26 0.22 20.74
N GLU A 94 -9.90 1.32 21.13
CA GLU A 94 -9.56 2.65 20.63
C GLU A 94 -8.33 3.16 21.36
N LEU A 95 -7.41 3.73 20.58
CA LEU A 95 -6.17 4.36 21.05
C LEU A 95 -6.05 5.73 20.38
N PHE A 96 -5.91 6.77 21.19
CA PHE A 96 -5.65 8.13 20.70
C PHE A 96 -4.24 8.50 21.13
N VAL A 97 -3.34 8.65 20.15
CA VAL A 97 -1.94 8.99 20.38
C VAL A 97 -1.73 10.45 20.03
N VAL A 98 -1.28 11.23 21.00
CA VAL A 98 -0.94 12.66 20.80
C VAL A 98 0.56 12.79 20.59
N CYS A 99 0.94 13.20 19.40
CA CYS A 99 2.32 13.32 18.98
C CYS A 99 2.52 14.59 18.15
N GLN A 100 3.51 15.40 18.48
CA GLN A 100 3.80 16.67 17.79
C GLN A 100 2.57 17.58 17.61
N GLY A 101 1.68 17.61 18.60
CA GLY A 101 0.46 18.43 18.54
C GLY A 101 -0.65 17.88 17.64
N SER A 102 -0.45 16.73 17.01
CA SER A 102 -1.46 16.03 16.22
C SER A 102 -1.99 14.80 16.97
N THR A 103 -3.28 14.50 16.78
CA THR A 103 -3.91 13.31 17.36
C THR A 103 -4.09 12.23 16.30
N TYR A 104 -3.63 11.03 16.60
CA TYR A 104 -3.76 9.85 15.76
C TYR A 104 -4.79 8.92 16.37
N SER A 105 -5.84 8.62 15.61
CA SER A 105 -6.95 7.77 16.05
C SER A 105 -6.78 6.36 15.50
N LEU A 106 -6.63 5.38 16.38
CA LEU A 106 -6.39 3.99 16.03
C LEU A 106 -7.47 3.09 16.61
N VAL A 107 -7.89 2.09 15.85
CA VAL A 107 -8.64 0.94 16.36
C VAL A 107 -7.68 -0.26 16.35
N GLY A 108 -7.14 -0.60 17.51
CA GLY A 108 -6.32 -1.79 17.70
C GLY A 108 -7.18 -3.05 17.71
N LEU A 109 -6.92 -3.97 16.79
CA LEU A 109 -7.51 -5.30 16.75
C LEU A 109 -6.53 -6.28 17.41
N PRO A 110 -6.79 -6.73 18.67
CA PRO A 110 -5.93 -7.69 19.33
C PRO A 110 -6.03 -9.05 18.65
N GLN A 111 -4.88 -9.60 18.24
CA GLN A 111 -4.78 -10.88 17.56
C GLN A 111 -3.59 -11.68 18.10
N ARG A 112 -3.63 -13.00 17.95
CA ARG A 112 -2.50 -13.86 18.32
C ARG A 112 -1.45 -13.88 17.21
N ILE A 113 -0.71 -12.78 17.11
CA ILE A 113 0.37 -12.52 16.14
C ILE A 113 1.61 -12.04 16.89
N PRO A 114 2.82 -12.09 16.30
CA PRO A 114 4.01 -11.48 16.89
C PRO A 114 3.82 -9.99 17.17
N ALA A 115 4.69 -9.43 18.04
CA ALA A 115 4.76 -8.00 18.31
C ALA A 115 4.73 -7.16 17.04
N GLN A 116 3.93 -6.09 17.06
CA GLN A 116 3.78 -5.18 15.93
C GLN A 116 4.44 -3.84 16.21
N THR A 117 5.00 -3.22 15.18
CA THR A 117 5.44 -1.83 15.20
C THR A 117 4.56 -1.01 14.28
N ILE A 118 3.85 -0.04 14.84
CA ILE A 118 3.01 0.92 14.12
C ILE A 118 3.80 2.23 14.02
N ARG A 119 3.93 2.79 12.82
CA ARG A 119 4.56 4.10 12.63
C ARG A 119 3.49 5.17 12.46
N LEU A 120 3.65 6.28 13.15
CA LEU A 120 2.84 7.47 12.92
C LEU A 120 3.56 8.32 11.88
N SER A 121 2.86 8.70 10.80
CA SER A 121 3.40 9.63 9.81
C SER A 121 3.34 11.06 10.37
N PRO A 122 4.26 11.95 9.96
CA PRO A 122 4.15 13.36 10.31
C PRO A 122 2.83 13.93 9.78
N PRO A 123 2.34 15.05 10.34
CA PRO A 123 1.19 15.77 9.78
C PRO A 123 1.35 15.97 8.28
N GLN A 124 0.26 15.88 7.53
CA GLN A 124 0.31 15.90 6.06
C GLN A 124 1.08 17.12 5.50
N ARG A 125 1.01 18.26 6.17
CA ARG A 125 1.76 19.47 5.80
C ARG A 125 3.27 19.26 5.87
N ASP A 126 3.75 18.67 6.96
CA ASP A 126 5.17 18.40 7.18
C ASP A 126 5.68 17.31 6.24
N ALA A 127 4.86 16.29 5.97
CA ALA A 127 5.16 15.25 5.00
C ALA A 127 5.33 15.84 3.58
N VAL A 128 4.44 16.76 3.18
CA VAL A 128 4.52 17.46 1.89
C VAL A 128 5.81 18.29 1.81
N GLU A 129 6.17 19.02 2.86
CA GLU A 129 7.38 19.82 2.88
C GLU A 129 8.66 18.97 2.81
N GLN A 130 8.73 17.89 3.59
CA GLN A 130 9.83 16.93 3.55
C GLN A 130 9.97 16.28 2.17
N ASN A 131 8.86 15.87 1.55
CA ASN A 131 8.87 15.29 0.20
C ASN A 131 9.29 16.32 -0.85
N ARG A 132 8.79 17.56 -0.75
CA ARG A 132 9.23 18.66 -1.63
C ARG A 132 10.73 18.84 -1.56
N ALA A 133 11.31 18.99 -0.35
CA ALA A 133 12.75 19.14 -0.18
C ALA A 133 13.55 17.96 -0.75
N ARG A 134 12.99 16.74 -0.70
CA ARG A 134 13.63 15.51 -1.22
C ARG A 134 13.71 15.48 -2.74
N PHE A 135 12.73 16.05 -3.44
CA PHE A 135 12.60 16.01 -4.89
C PHE A 135 12.83 17.36 -5.58
N GLU A 136 13.05 18.44 -4.79
CA GLU A 136 13.29 19.79 -5.31
C GLU A 136 14.52 19.86 -6.22
N GLY A 137 14.37 20.57 -7.33
CA GLY A 137 15.44 20.75 -8.31
C GLY A 137 15.76 19.55 -9.19
N LEU A 138 15.10 18.39 -8.96
CA LEU A 138 15.33 17.20 -9.79
C LEU A 138 14.41 17.20 -11.01
N PRO A 139 14.94 16.97 -12.24
CA PRO A 139 14.13 16.65 -13.41
C PRO A 139 13.24 15.44 -13.19
N PHE A 140 12.16 15.32 -13.96
CA PHE A 140 11.12 14.28 -13.75
C PHE A 140 11.70 12.86 -13.68
N GLU A 141 12.58 12.49 -14.62
CA GLU A 141 13.21 11.17 -14.66
C GLU A 141 14.07 10.90 -13.42
N GLN A 142 14.81 11.91 -12.96
CA GLN A 142 15.64 11.79 -11.76
C GLN A 142 14.79 11.67 -10.49
N ARG A 143 13.61 12.32 -10.47
CA ARG A 143 12.64 12.14 -9.38
C ARG A 143 12.13 10.71 -9.32
N LEU A 144 11.84 10.08 -10.47
CA LEU A 144 11.43 8.67 -10.53
C LEU A 144 12.54 7.74 -10.06
N VAL A 145 13.78 7.95 -10.52
CA VAL A 145 14.93 7.16 -10.05
C VAL A 145 15.12 7.31 -8.55
N ARG A 146 15.07 8.54 -8.03
CA ARG A 146 15.16 8.81 -6.60
C ARG A 146 14.06 8.12 -5.82
N LEU A 147 12.83 8.17 -6.32
CA LEU A 147 11.68 7.51 -5.71
C LEU A 147 11.87 5.99 -5.64
N VAL A 148 12.30 5.35 -6.74
CA VAL A 148 12.60 3.91 -6.75
C VAL A 148 13.66 3.57 -5.70
N GLN A 149 14.75 4.35 -5.63
CA GLN A 149 15.80 4.15 -4.63
C GLN A 149 15.28 4.28 -3.19
N ASP A 150 14.43 5.27 -2.92
CA ASP A 150 13.85 5.47 -1.59
C ASP A 150 12.85 4.34 -1.25
N LEU A 151 12.12 3.83 -2.25
CA LEU A 151 11.19 2.71 -2.08
C LEU A 151 11.91 1.36 -1.85
N GLN A 152 13.15 1.20 -2.32
CA GLN A 152 13.97 0.01 -2.10
C GLN A 152 14.69 0.02 -0.75
N ARG A 153 14.72 1.16 -0.06
CA ARG A 153 15.34 1.27 1.27
C ARG A 153 14.39 0.81 2.37
N PHE A 154 14.95 0.28 3.43
CA PHE A 154 14.22 0.00 4.66
C PHE A 154 14.97 0.62 5.86
N PRO A 155 14.28 1.35 6.73
CA PRO A 155 12.86 1.73 6.66
C PRO A 155 12.58 2.78 5.57
N LEU A 156 11.33 2.79 5.07
CA LEU A 156 10.87 3.83 4.15
C LEU A 156 10.90 5.21 4.84
N PRO A 157 11.03 6.31 4.05
CA PRO A 157 10.90 7.66 4.60
C PRO A 157 9.60 7.85 5.38
N GLU A 158 9.67 8.52 6.53
CA GLU A 158 8.52 8.74 7.41
C GLU A 158 7.43 9.60 6.75
N SER A 159 7.80 10.44 5.79
CA SER A 159 6.91 11.25 4.97
C SER A 159 6.12 10.47 3.92
N PHE A 160 6.40 9.16 3.73
CA PHE A 160 5.67 8.29 2.80
C PHE A 160 4.59 7.53 3.57
N GLU A 161 3.37 7.58 3.05
CA GLU A 161 2.23 6.89 3.64
C GLU A 161 2.12 5.48 3.06
N GLN A 162 1.99 4.46 3.91
CA GLN A 162 1.88 3.06 3.51
C GLN A 162 0.52 2.48 3.88
N GLN A 163 -0.09 1.77 2.95
CA GLN A 163 -1.33 1.03 3.13
C GLN A 163 -1.16 -0.40 2.64
N GLU A 164 -1.51 -1.38 3.46
CA GLU A 164 -1.60 -2.78 3.05
C GLU A 164 -2.75 -2.97 2.07
N LEU A 165 -2.52 -3.77 1.03
CA LEU A 165 -3.55 -4.19 0.10
C LEU A 165 -3.96 -5.63 0.44
N HIS A 166 -5.28 -5.86 0.51
CA HIS A 166 -5.86 -7.15 0.87
C HIS A 166 -6.64 -7.77 -0.30
N ASP A 167 -6.46 -7.21 -1.50
CA ASP A 167 -7.09 -7.76 -2.68
C ASP A 167 -6.58 -9.18 -2.95
N PRO A 168 -7.47 -10.07 -3.45
CA PRO A 168 -7.07 -11.43 -3.75
C PRO A 168 -6.02 -11.46 -4.86
N PRO A 169 -5.10 -12.44 -4.84
CA PRO A 169 -4.13 -12.64 -5.91
C PRO A 169 -4.83 -12.83 -7.26
N LYS A 170 -4.26 -12.25 -8.31
CA LYS A 170 -4.74 -12.39 -9.69
C LYS A 170 -3.80 -13.29 -10.48
N ARG A 171 -4.36 -14.25 -11.21
CA ARG A 171 -3.59 -15.08 -12.13
C ARG A 171 -3.52 -14.38 -13.48
N TYR A 172 -2.31 -14.30 -14.01
CA TYR A 172 -2.04 -13.78 -15.34
C TYR A 172 -1.05 -14.70 -16.03
N GLN A 173 -1.52 -15.46 -17.04
CA GLN A 173 -0.72 -16.51 -17.70
C GLN A 173 -0.04 -17.43 -16.68
N GLU A 174 1.28 -17.53 -16.69
CA GLU A 174 2.11 -18.34 -15.81
C GLU A 174 2.42 -17.64 -14.46
N LEU A 175 1.92 -16.41 -14.26
CA LEU A 175 2.19 -15.61 -13.07
C LEU A 175 0.99 -15.54 -12.13
N LEU A 176 1.26 -15.61 -10.83
CA LEU A 176 0.34 -15.22 -9.78
C LEU A 176 0.80 -13.84 -9.25
N ILE A 177 -0.06 -12.83 -9.39
CA ILE A 177 0.21 -11.45 -8.99
C ILE A 177 -0.53 -11.18 -7.69
N THR A 178 0.20 -11.01 -6.59
CA THR A 178 -0.35 -10.73 -5.26
C THR A 178 -0.10 -9.27 -4.89
N PRO A 179 -1.15 -8.45 -4.71
CA PRO A 179 -0.99 -7.10 -4.18
C PRO A 179 -0.42 -7.13 -2.76
N LEU A 180 0.57 -6.29 -2.47
CA LEU A 180 1.17 -6.20 -1.14
C LEU A 180 0.86 -4.85 -0.49
N ARG A 181 1.28 -3.76 -1.12
CA ARG A 181 1.22 -2.42 -0.52
C ARG A 181 0.98 -1.35 -1.57
N ARG A 182 0.31 -0.31 -1.11
CA ARG A 182 0.25 0.99 -1.77
C ARG A 182 1.03 2.00 -0.94
N ILE A 183 1.91 2.77 -1.58
CA ILE A 183 2.74 3.77 -0.94
C ILE A 183 2.45 5.11 -1.62
N SER A 184 1.94 6.08 -0.87
CA SER A 184 1.67 7.43 -1.35
C SER A 184 2.80 8.36 -0.96
N VAL A 185 3.15 9.31 -1.85
CA VAL A 185 4.13 10.37 -1.60
C VAL A 185 3.38 11.69 -1.56
N PRO A 186 2.98 12.18 -0.37
CA PRO A 186 2.22 13.41 -0.23
C PRO A 186 2.93 14.60 -0.86
N GLY A 187 2.17 15.42 -1.61
CA GLY A 187 2.70 16.62 -2.28
C GLY A 187 3.34 16.40 -3.66
N GLU A 188 3.76 15.16 -3.97
CA GLU A 188 4.50 14.87 -5.20
C GLU A 188 3.64 14.24 -6.31
N GLY A 189 2.41 13.84 -6.00
CA GLY A 189 1.51 13.22 -6.95
C GLY A 189 1.90 11.81 -7.38
N PHE A 190 2.88 11.19 -6.71
CA PHE A 190 3.29 9.81 -6.96
C PHE A 190 2.59 8.83 -6.02
N VAL A 191 2.23 7.68 -6.57
CA VAL A 191 1.77 6.52 -5.82
C VAL A 191 2.50 5.30 -6.34
N ALA A 192 3.13 4.54 -5.45
CA ALA A 192 3.78 3.30 -5.77
C ALA A 192 2.93 2.11 -5.30
N TYR A 193 2.94 1.03 -6.06
CA TYR A 193 2.28 -0.22 -5.74
C TYR A 193 3.32 -1.34 -5.74
N ARG A 194 3.41 -2.07 -4.65
CA ARG A 194 4.22 -3.29 -4.55
C ARG A 194 3.35 -4.51 -4.74
N TYR A 195 3.81 -5.39 -5.59
CA TYR A 195 3.22 -6.72 -5.83
C TYR A 195 4.28 -7.79 -5.63
N ARG A 196 3.83 -8.98 -5.29
CA ARG A 196 4.63 -10.20 -5.42
C ARG A 196 4.20 -10.91 -6.70
N LEU A 197 5.17 -11.20 -7.56
CA LEU A 197 5.00 -12.07 -8.72
C LEU A 197 5.51 -13.45 -8.34
N THR A 198 4.70 -14.49 -8.50
CA THR A 198 5.10 -15.87 -8.31
C THR A 198 4.92 -16.64 -9.61
N ALA A 199 5.99 -17.19 -10.15
CA ALA A 199 5.96 -17.99 -11.37
C ALA A 199 5.38 -19.37 -11.09
N GLN A 200 4.40 -19.79 -11.89
CA GLN A 200 3.83 -21.16 -11.80
C GLN A 200 4.63 -22.16 -12.62
N THR A 201 5.24 -21.70 -13.69
CA THR A 201 6.17 -22.41 -14.57
C THR A 201 7.34 -21.47 -14.91
N PRO A 202 8.46 -21.96 -15.43
CA PRO A 202 9.55 -21.07 -15.87
C PRO A 202 9.04 -20.05 -16.88
N VAL A 203 9.30 -18.75 -16.63
CA VAL A 203 8.76 -17.66 -17.44
C VAL A 203 9.73 -16.48 -17.51
N THR A 204 9.77 -15.81 -18.66
CA THR A 204 10.42 -14.49 -18.81
C THR A 204 9.36 -13.40 -18.73
N VAL A 205 9.49 -12.54 -17.74
CA VAL A 205 8.56 -11.45 -17.46
C VAL A 205 9.03 -10.20 -18.20
N LEU A 206 8.21 -9.70 -19.11
CA LEU A 206 8.47 -8.46 -19.83
C LEU A 206 7.71 -7.31 -19.15
N GLU A 207 8.41 -6.25 -18.78
CA GLU A 207 7.83 -5.05 -18.14
C GLU A 207 6.67 -4.47 -18.94
N GLN A 208 6.81 -4.41 -20.28
CA GLN A 208 5.77 -3.91 -21.19
C GLN A 208 4.45 -4.70 -21.04
N THR A 209 4.54 -6.02 -20.95
CA THR A 209 3.38 -6.90 -20.79
C THR A 209 2.64 -6.62 -19.48
N LEU A 210 3.37 -6.32 -18.40
CA LEU A 210 2.78 -5.98 -17.11
C LEU A 210 2.10 -4.59 -17.13
N LEU A 211 2.62 -3.63 -17.87
CA LEU A 211 1.99 -2.32 -18.05
C LEU A 211 0.65 -2.43 -18.78
N GLU A 212 0.54 -3.31 -19.79
CA GLU A 212 -0.68 -3.56 -20.55
C GLU A 212 -1.81 -4.14 -19.69
N GLN A 213 -1.48 -4.84 -18.60
CA GLN A 213 -2.45 -5.47 -17.70
C GLN A 213 -3.26 -4.50 -16.85
N ARG A 214 -2.98 -3.21 -16.92
CA ARG A 214 -3.67 -2.16 -16.14
C ARG A 214 -3.82 -2.52 -14.66
N LEU A 215 -2.77 -3.08 -14.09
CA LEU A 215 -2.72 -3.41 -12.66
C LEU A 215 -2.97 -2.17 -11.81
N VAL A 216 -2.54 -1.01 -12.29
CA VAL A 216 -2.75 0.29 -11.68
C VAL A 216 -3.19 1.33 -12.72
N PRO A 217 -3.94 2.39 -12.33
CA PRO A 217 -4.25 3.50 -13.21
C PRO A 217 -3.00 4.36 -13.47
N ASN A 218 -2.82 4.82 -14.71
CA ASN A 218 -1.76 5.74 -15.13
C ASN A 218 -0.35 5.36 -14.65
N PRO A 219 0.15 4.17 -14.98
CA PRO A 219 1.50 3.76 -14.64
C PRO A 219 2.50 4.62 -15.43
N ILE A 220 3.58 5.07 -14.77
CA ILE A 220 4.64 5.90 -15.35
C ILE A 220 6.01 5.26 -15.23
N ALA A 221 6.20 4.32 -14.33
CA ALA A 221 7.41 3.54 -14.22
C ALA A 221 7.10 2.16 -13.63
N ILE A 222 7.94 1.21 -13.98
CA ILE A 222 7.92 -0.16 -13.48
C ILE A 222 9.35 -0.57 -13.12
N ALA A 223 9.51 -1.37 -12.10
CA ALA A 223 10.78 -1.96 -11.73
C ALA A 223 10.58 -3.40 -11.30
N LEU A 224 11.38 -4.30 -11.87
CA LEU A 224 11.45 -5.72 -11.54
C LEU A 224 12.81 -6.01 -10.93
N GLU A 225 12.86 -6.94 -10.00
CA GLU A 225 14.10 -7.43 -9.43
C GLU A 225 14.91 -8.23 -10.47
N LYS A 226 14.22 -9.04 -11.28
CA LYS A 226 14.78 -9.78 -12.42
C LYS A 226 13.66 -10.18 -13.39
N GLU A 227 14.05 -10.50 -14.63
CA GLU A 227 13.10 -10.85 -15.70
C GLU A 227 12.84 -12.36 -15.81
N GLN A 228 13.81 -13.20 -15.52
CA GLN A 228 13.70 -14.66 -15.66
C GLN A 228 13.37 -15.29 -14.32
N LEU A 229 12.29 -16.07 -14.29
CA LEU A 229 11.81 -16.74 -13.09
C LEU A 229 11.69 -18.24 -13.32
N GLU A 230 12.17 -19.00 -12.37
CA GLU A 230 11.95 -20.45 -12.30
C GLU A 230 10.56 -20.76 -11.69
N ALA A 231 10.09 -21.98 -11.91
CA ALA A 231 8.82 -22.44 -11.34
C ALA A 231 8.83 -22.34 -9.80
N GLY A 232 7.80 -21.71 -9.23
CA GLY A 232 7.68 -21.46 -7.78
C GLY A 232 8.48 -20.28 -7.26
N GLU A 233 9.28 -19.64 -8.09
CA GLU A 233 10.07 -18.49 -7.69
C GLU A 233 9.18 -17.24 -7.57
N SER A 234 9.49 -16.38 -6.58
CA SER A 234 8.79 -15.14 -6.33
C SER A 234 9.75 -13.96 -6.32
N ILE A 235 9.34 -12.86 -6.97
CA ILE A 235 10.06 -11.58 -6.96
C ILE A 235 9.13 -10.44 -6.57
N GLU A 236 9.69 -9.28 -6.25
CA GLU A 236 8.93 -8.04 -6.12
C GLU A 236 8.80 -7.29 -7.45
N LEU A 237 7.60 -6.79 -7.68
CA LEU A 237 7.27 -5.86 -8.75
C LEU A 237 6.87 -4.53 -8.12
N LEU A 238 7.51 -3.45 -8.55
CA LEU A 238 7.18 -2.09 -8.17
C LEU A 238 6.59 -1.36 -9.39
N ILE A 239 5.39 -0.82 -9.26
CA ILE A 239 4.77 0.04 -10.28
C ILE A 239 4.54 1.42 -9.67
N ILE A 240 5.10 2.45 -10.30
CA ILE A 240 4.84 3.85 -9.95
C ILE A 240 3.77 4.39 -10.87
N ALA A 241 2.78 5.04 -10.29
CA ALA A 241 1.68 5.67 -10.98
C ALA A 241 1.60 7.15 -10.62
N GLN A 242 1.10 7.95 -11.54
CA GLN A 242 0.79 9.35 -11.28
C GLN A 242 -0.66 9.49 -10.83
N ARG A 243 -0.87 10.18 -9.71
CA ARG A 243 -2.21 10.46 -9.19
C ARG A 243 -2.81 11.63 -9.96
N HIS A 244 -3.87 11.38 -10.71
CA HIS A 244 -4.70 12.45 -11.25
C HIS A 244 -5.57 13.00 -10.10
N GLY A 245 -5.17 14.11 -9.52
CA GLY A 245 -5.92 14.80 -8.49
C GLY A 245 -5.85 16.31 -8.70
N LYS A 246 -6.91 17.01 -8.39
CA LYS A 246 -7.10 18.47 -8.53
C LYS A 246 -6.12 19.34 -7.69
N GLN A 247 -5.03 18.78 -7.19
CA GLN A 247 -4.02 19.48 -6.41
C GLN A 247 -2.63 19.18 -6.98
N GLY A 248 -2.12 20.14 -7.70
CA GLY A 248 -0.81 20.14 -8.34
C GLY A 248 -0.93 19.94 -9.86
N ALA A 249 -1.37 20.96 -10.54
CA ALA A 249 -1.13 21.08 -11.96
C ALA A 249 0.40 21.12 -12.15
N VAL A 250 0.98 19.98 -12.50
CA VAL A 250 2.31 19.97 -13.10
C VAL A 250 2.10 20.66 -14.44
N GLU A 251 2.75 21.80 -14.62
CA GLU A 251 2.84 22.48 -15.90
C GLU A 251 3.20 21.44 -16.99
N PRO A 252 2.46 21.36 -18.10
CA PRO A 252 2.81 20.42 -19.16
C PRO A 252 4.21 20.76 -19.64
N LEU A 253 5.09 19.77 -19.65
CA LEU A 253 6.42 19.88 -20.23
C LEU A 253 6.29 20.39 -21.68
N ILE A 254 6.60 21.66 -21.88
CA ILE A 254 6.74 22.26 -23.20
C ILE A 254 7.90 21.52 -23.87
N GLY A 255 7.60 20.66 -24.84
CA GLY A 255 8.66 20.09 -25.68
C GLY A 255 8.47 18.71 -26.29
N LEU A 256 7.33 18.04 -26.06
CA LEU A 256 7.02 16.86 -26.86
C LEU A 256 6.00 17.24 -27.95
N PRO A 257 6.26 16.96 -29.26
CA PRO A 257 5.27 17.21 -30.29
C PRO A 257 4.01 16.41 -29.98
N ALA A 258 2.89 17.11 -29.92
CA ALA A 258 1.57 16.50 -29.79
C ALA A 258 1.43 15.44 -30.89
N ILE A 259 1.28 14.18 -30.52
CA ILE A 259 0.82 13.15 -31.43
C ILE A 259 -0.60 13.57 -31.81
N SER A 260 -0.74 14.10 -33.02
CA SER A 260 -2.02 14.53 -33.58
C SER A 260 -3.00 13.36 -33.49
N ALA A 261 -4.09 13.59 -32.79
CA ALA A 261 -5.22 12.68 -32.81
C ALA A 261 -5.69 12.48 -34.27
N PRO A 262 -6.09 11.27 -34.67
CA PRO A 262 -6.63 11.04 -35.99
C PRO A 262 -7.88 11.92 -36.21
N PRO A 263 -8.11 12.45 -37.43
CA PRO A 263 -9.22 13.34 -37.71
C PRO A 263 -10.55 12.65 -37.40
N ALA A 264 -11.40 13.36 -36.66
CA ALA A 264 -12.74 12.94 -36.34
C ALA A 264 -13.52 12.65 -37.64
N SER A 265 -14.13 11.49 -37.71
CA SER A 265 -15.03 11.08 -38.81
C SER A 265 -16.19 12.08 -38.93
N PRO A 266 -16.61 12.48 -40.16
CA PRO A 266 -17.63 13.49 -40.33
C PRO A 266 -18.98 13.03 -39.75
N ALA A 267 -19.57 13.92 -38.96
CA ALA A 267 -20.89 13.76 -38.38
C ALA A 267 -21.96 13.59 -39.46
N LYS A 268 -22.82 12.58 -39.28
CA LYS A 268 -24.00 12.32 -40.07
C LYS A 268 -25.02 13.47 -39.88
N PRO A 269 -25.65 14.00 -40.95
CA PRO A 269 -26.57 15.13 -40.78
C PRO A 269 -27.83 14.75 -40.02
N GLU A 270 -28.17 15.59 -39.05
CA GLU A 270 -29.40 15.54 -38.27
C GLU A 270 -30.63 15.79 -39.18
N ALA A 271 -31.62 14.93 -39.05
CA ALA A 271 -32.91 15.05 -39.71
C ALA A 271 -33.77 16.11 -39.00
N SER A 272 -34.36 16.96 -39.84
CA SER A 272 -35.22 18.08 -39.52
C SER A 272 -36.31 17.77 -38.51
N SER A 273 -36.44 18.70 -37.57
CA SER A 273 -37.54 18.84 -36.62
C SER A 273 -38.86 19.12 -37.31
N VAL A 274 -39.85 18.25 -37.12
CA VAL A 274 -41.26 18.50 -37.47
C VAL A 274 -41.95 19.07 -36.24
N THR A 275 -42.50 20.28 -36.38
CA THR A 275 -43.29 21.00 -35.38
C THR A 275 -44.71 20.39 -35.34
N PRO A 276 -45.29 20.01 -34.21
CA PRO A 276 -46.72 19.72 -34.12
C PRO A 276 -47.52 20.94 -33.73
N LEU A 277 -48.59 21.11 -34.48
CA LEU A 277 -49.63 22.11 -34.31
C LEU A 277 -50.25 22.10 -32.92
N ARG A 278 -50.48 23.32 -32.46
CA ARG A 278 -51.22 23.68 -31.23
C ARG A 278 -52.74 23.57 -31.54
N THR A 279 -53.43 22.68 -30.84
CA THR A 279 -54.90 22.76 -30.76
C THR A 279 -55.28 22.90 -29.31
N GLY A 280 -55.86 24.06 -29.03
CA GLY A 280 -56.42 24.38 -27.74
C GLY A 280 -57.80 23.74 -27.57
N LEU A 281 -58.11 23.36 -26.36
CA LEU A 281 -59.48 23.23 -25.90
C LEU A 281 -59.54 23.61 -24.39
N GLU A 282 -60.42 24.46 -24.15
CA GLU A 282 -60.77 25.24 -22.97
C GLU A 282 -61.40 24.36 -21.87
N VAL A 283 -61.18 24.76 -20.63
CA VAL A 283 -61.77 24.23 -19.41
C VAL A 283 -63.13 24.84 -19.17
N PRO A 284 -64.09 24.22 -18.49
CA PRO A 284 -64.77 24.93 -17.45
C PRO A 284 -64.79 24.25 -16.07
N HIS A 285 -64.69 25.13 -15.08
CA HIS A 285 -64.91 24.94 -13.66
C HIS A 285 -66.26 24.29 -13.31
N ALA A 286 -66.27 23.41 -12.31
CA ALA A 286 -67.45 23.24 -11.45
C ALA A 286 -67.05 23.08 -9.98
N ARG A 287 -67.80 23.82 -9.17
CA ARG A 287 -67.67 24.01 -7.71
C ARG A 287 -68.15 22.79 -6.92
N ARG A 288 -67.66 22.83 -5.72
CA ARG A 288 -68.10 22.08 -4.50
C ARG A 288 -69.61 22.05 -4.26
N PRO A 289 -70.09 21.23 -3.32
CA PRO A 289 -69.83 21.48 -1.87
C PRO A 289 -69.01 20.38 -1.17
#